data_f86ec03a62a9892d81c36c84c7ec8047
#
_entry.id   f86ec03a62a9892d81c36c84c7ec8047
#
_cell.length_a   1.000
_cell.length_b   1.000
_cell.length_c   1.000
_cell.angle_alpha   90.00
_cell.angle_beta   90.00
_cell.angle_gamma   90.00
#
_symmetry.space_group_name_H-M   'P 1'
#
loop_
_entity.id
_entity.type
_entity.pdbx_description
1 polymer ?
#
loop_
_entity_poly.entity_id
_entity_poly.type
_entity_poly.pdbx_seq_one_letter_code
_entity_poly.pdbx_strand_id
1 'polypeptide(L)'
;DGKKDQSYFLSRLTQNQLSSTIFPLGAMTKDEVRKIDVELGLHREGMDESQDFYGGDYTDLLNVQDRKGKIILADSGKCLGFHNGFWHYTIGQRKGLGIAYSEPLYVIALDSRRNEVIVGTEKATRETTLLALNPNWVGEEDFEEGKIYKAKIRSTSRGEDCRAFRTPDGFSLEFISPVKAATPGQSAVVYDGDRVICSGVIERAE
;
A
#
# COMPACT_ATOMS: atom_id res chain seq x y z
N ASP A 1 -13.68 12.39 -10.37
CA ASP A 1 -14.64 11.58 -9.61
C ASP A 1 -14.13 11.32 -8.20
N GLY A 2 -14.75 11.94 -7.18
CA GLY A 2 -14.37 11.78 -5.76
C GLY A 2 -14.47 10.35 -5.22
N LYS A 3 -15.19 9.47 -5.90
CA LYS A 3 -15.26 8.03 -5.57
C LYS A 3 -14.11 7.22 -6.19
N LYS A 4 -13.39 7.81 -7.15
CA LYS A 4 -12.29 7.19 -7.91
C LYS A 4 -11.04 8.07 -7.86
N ASP A 5 -10.76 8.63 -6.68
CA ASP A 5 -9.56 9.44 -6.44
C ASP A 5 -8.29 8.65 -6.74
N GLN A 6 -7.50 9.14 -7.68
CA GLN A 6 -6.23 8.55 -8.12
C GLN A 6 -5.00 9.27 -7.52
N SER A 7 -5.21 10.25 -6.64
CA SER A 7 -4.12 11.07 -6.08
C SER A 7 -3.05 10.24 -5.36
N TYR A 8 -3.44 9.11 -4.77
CA TYR A 8 -2.49 8.16 -4.17
C TYR A 8 -1.47 7.62 -5.18
N PHE A 9 -1.92 7.18 -6.36
CA PHE A 9 -1.03 6.66 -7.42
C PHE A 9 -0.24 7.77 -8.10
N LEU A 10 -0.84 8.97 -8.21
CA LEU A 10 -0.22 10.13 -8.85
C LEU A 10 0.70 10.92 -7.90
N SER A 11 0.73 10.58 -6.64
CA SER A 11 1.48 11.29 -5.59
C SER A 11 3.00 11.33 -5.81
N ARG A 12 3.52 10.48 -6.68
CA ARG A 12 4.95 10.44 -7.06
C ARG A 12 5.30 11.36 -8.23
N LEU A 13 4.31 12.01 -8.86
CA LEU A 13 4.55 12.97 -9.92
C LEU A 13 5.13 14.28 -9.33
N THR A 14 6.18 14.77 -9.96
CA THR A 14 6.77 16.08 -9.64
C THR A 14 5.91 17.22 -10.18
N GLN A 15 6.11 18.46 -9.69
CA GLN A 15 5.42 19.64 -10.20
C GLN A 15 5.64 19.85 -11.70
N ASN A 16 6.86 19.60 -12.20
CA ASN A 16 7.15 19.68 -13.64
C ASN A 16 6.32 18.65 -14.44
N GLN A 17 6.19 17.44 -13.96
CA GLN A 17 5.37 16.42 -14.61
C GLN A 17 3.87 16.79 -14.53
N LEU A 18 3.39 17.25 -13.37
CA LEU A 18 2.01 17.69 -13.20
C LEU A 18 1.66 18.86 -14.11
N SER A 19 2.55 19.85 -14.24
CA SER A 19 2.32 21.02 -15.12
C SER A 19 2.21 20.67 -16.61
N SER A 20 2.77 19.52 -17.00
CA SER A 20 2.77 19.02 -18.38
C SER A 20 1.75 17.87 -18.60
N THR A 21 0.98 17.50 -17.56
CA THR A 21 0.03 16.39 -17.61
C THR A 21 -1.40 16.90 -17.72
N ILE A 22 -2.16 16.33 -18.64
CA ILE A 22 -3.59 16.58 -18.78
C ILE A 22 -4.35 15.34 -18.32
N PHE A 23 -5.37 15.56 -17.49
CA PHE A 23 -6.31 14.52 -17.05
C PHE A 23 -7.68 14.72 -17.70
N PRO A 24 -7.89 14.27 -18.95
CA PRO A 24 -9.10 14.62 -19.74
C PRO A 24 -10.40 14.18 -19.05
N LEU A 25 -10.37 13.09 -18.31
CA LEU A 25 -11.51 12.51 -17.61
C LEU A 25 -11.61 12.95 -16.14
N GLY A 26 -10.72 13.82 -15.67
CA GLY A 26 -10.58 14.17 -14.25
C GLY A 26 -11.85 14.79 -13.63
N ALA A 27 -12.61 15.56 -14.39
CA ALA A 27 -13.86 16.19 -13.96
C ALA A 27 -15.10 15.30 -14.13
N MET A 28 -14.97 14.15 -14.78
CA MET A 28 -16.09 13.27 -15.14
C MET A 28 -16.28 12.17 -14.10
N THR A 29 -17.53 11.77 -13.88
CA THR A 29 -17.85 10.56 -13.12
C THR A 29 -17.62 9.31 -13.96
N LYS A 30 -17.45 8.17 -13.31
CA LYS A 30 -17.31 6.90 -14.00
C LYS A 30 -18.50 6.58 -14.92
N ASP A 31 -19.70 6.92 -14.49
CA ASP A 31 -20.93 6.66 -15.27
C ASP A 31 -21.01 7.54 -16.52
N GLU A 32 -20.53 8.78 -16.45
CA GLU A 32 -20.41 9.66 -17.63
C GLU A 32 -19.38 9.11 -18.62
N VAL A 33 -18.23 8.66 -18.13
CA VAL A 33 -17.21 8.03 -18.98
C VAL A 33 -17.75 6.77 -19.66
N ARG A 34 -18.46 5.91 -18.93
CA ARG A 34 -19.08 4.71 -19.51
C ARG A 34 -20.10 5.02 -20.61
N LYS A 35 -20.91 6.06 -20.43
CA LYS A 35 -21.86 6.47 -21.47
C LYS A 35 -21.13 6.85 -22.77
N ILE A 36 -20.09 7.66 -22.65
CA ILE A 36 -19.29 8.08 -23.81
C ILE A 36 -18.62 6.86 -24.46
N ASP A 37 -18.09 5.95 -23.66
CA ASP A 37 -17.44 4.73 -24.12
C ASP A 37 -18.39 3.86 -24.98
N VAL A 38 -19.63 3.67 -24.52
CA VAL A 38 -20.67 2.94 -25.23
C VAL A 38 -21.13 3.71 -26.49
N GLU A 39 -21.33 5.03 -26.39
CA GLU A 39 -21.72 5.88 -27.52
C GLU A 39 -20.67 5.86 -28.64
N LEU A 40 -19.39 5.83 -28.28
CA LEU A 40 -18.29 5.74 -29.23
C LEU A 40 -18.00 4.31 -29.71
N GLY A 41 -18.68 3.31 -29.14
CA GLY A 41 -18.50 1.89 -29.50
C GLY A 41 -17.10 1.33 -29.17
N LEU A 42 -16.40 1.90 -28.18
CA LEU A 42 -15.04 1.45 -27.81
C LEU A 42 -15.07 0.12 -27.07
N HIS A 43 -16.05 -0.05 -26.17
CA HIS A 43 -16.29 -1.29 -25.44
C HIS A 43 -17.75 -1.72 -25.52
N ARG A 44 -18.00 -3.01 -25.26
CA ARG A 44 -19.38 -3.53 -25.17
C ARG A 44 -19.97 -3.16 -23.81
N GLU A 45 -21.26 -2.89 -23.80
CA GLU A 45 -22.01 -2.66 -22.56
C GLU A 45 -21.86 -3.86 -21.60
N GLY A 46 -21.55 -3.58 -20.33
CA GLY A 46 -21.39 -4.62 -19.30
C GLY A 46 -20.01 -5.27 -19.22
N MET A 47 -19.01 -4.82 -19.97
CA MET A 47 -17.63 -5.26 -19.75
C MET A 47 -17.13 -4.78 -18.38
N ASP A 48 -16.58 -5.72 -17.61
CA ASP A 48 -15.90 -5.42 -16.36
C ASP A 48 -14.61 -4.64 -16.60
N GLU A 49 -14.29 -3.77 -15.65
CA GLU A 49 -13.02 -3.06 -15.64
C GLU A 49 -11.87 -4.04 -15.49
N SER A 50 -10.98 -4.08 -16.47
CA SER A 50 -9.73 -4.81 -16.34
C SER A 50 -8.84 -4.10 -15.32
N GLN A 51 -8.75 -4.62 -14.09
CA GLN A 51 -7.86 -4.08 -13.06
C GLN A 51 -6.53 -4.85 -13.00
N ASP A 52 -6.45 -6.00 -13.64
CA ASP A 52 -5.28 -6.86 -13.65
C ASP A 52 -4.84 -7.10 -15.10
N PHE A 53 -3.63 -6.67 -15.41
CA PHE A 53 -3.05 -6.85 -16.76
C PHE A 53 -2.51 -8.26 -16.97
N TYR A 54 -2.42 -9.06 -15.91
CA TYR A 54 -1.95 -10.43 -15.97
C TYR A 54 -2.98 -11.38 -15.36
N GLY A 55 -3.57 -12.22 -16.20
CA GLY A 55 -4.59 -13.19 -15.82
C GLY A 55 -4.05 -14.51 -15.23
N GLY A 56 -2.72 -14.62 -15.03
CA GLY A 56 -2.04 -15.78 -14.44
C GLY A 56 -1.60 -15.55 -13.00
N ASP A 57 -0.88 -16.52 -12.45
CA ASP A 57 -0.22 -16.36 -11.15
C ASP A 57 1.04 -15.49 -11.34
N TYR A 58 1.17 -14.39 -10.60
CA TYR A 58 2.35 -13.52 -10.63
C TYR A 58 3.65 -14.27 -10.32
N THR A 59 3.57 -15.39 -9.60
CA THR A 59 4.74 -16.24 -9.32
C THR A 59 5.34 -16.85 -10.59
N ASP A 60 4.54 -17.07 -11.64
CA ASP A 60 5.02 -17.56 -12.93
C ASP A 60 5.99 -16.57 -13.59
N LEU A 61 5.79 -15.25 -13.33
CA LEU A 61 6.65 -14.19 -13.86
C LEU A 61 8.00 -14.11 -13.14
N LEU A 62 8.10 -14.62 -11.92
CA LEU A 62 9.32 -14.56 -11.13
C LEU A 62 10.37 -15.57 -11.58
N ASN A 63 9.97 -16.58 -12.38
CA ASN A 63 10.84 -17.66 -12.86
C ASN A 63 11.71 -18.27 -11.73
N VAL A 64 11.12 -18.41 -10.54
CA VAL A 64 11.76 -19.00 -9.35
C VAL A 64 11.20 -20.38 -9.08
N GLN A 65 12.08 -21.30 -8.67
CA GLN A 65 11.66 -22.63 -8.26
C GLN A 65 11.15 -22.62 -6.83
N ASP A 66 10.13 -23.42 -6.56
CA ASP A 66 9.63 -23.63 -5.21
C ASP A 66 10.74 -24.00 -4.25
N ARG A 67 10.80 -23.33 -3.13
CA ARG A 67 11.79 -23.53 -2.08
C ARG A 67 11.10 -23.65 -0.73
N LYS A 68 11.21 -24.82 -0.10
CA LYS A 68 10.62 -25.05 1.23
C LYS A 68 11.19 -24.07 2.25
N GLY A 69 10.31 -23.35 2.95
CA GLY A 69 10.64 -22.43 4.03
C GLY A 69 9.74 -22.64 5.24
N LYS A 70 10.01 -21.92 6.33
CA LYS A 70 9.27 -22.04 7.59
C LYS A 70 8.29 -20.90 7.77
N ILE A 71 7.14 -21.19 8.41
CA ILE A 71 6.24 -20.18 8.94
C ILE A 71 6.50 -20.05 10.44
N ILE A 72 6.94 -18.89 10.87
CA ILE A 72 7.43 -18.62 12.21
C ILE A 72 6.47 -17.68 12.94
N LEU A 73 6.07 -18.03 14.17
CA LEU A 73 5.32 -17.15 15.04
C LEU A 73 6.26 -16.11 15.66
N ALA A 74 5.95 -14.81 15.47
CA ALA A 74 6.82 -13.71 15.88
C ALA A 74 7.14 -13.71 17.38
N ASP A 75 6.11 -13.86 18.22
CA ASP A 75 6.24 -13.71 19.68
C ASP A 75 7.16 -14.76 20.31
N SER A 76 7.21 -15.98 19.74
CA SER A 76 7.92 -17.11 20.37
C SER A 76 9.06 -17.70 19.51
N GLY A 77 9.16 -17.29 18.24
CA GLY A 77 10.05 -17.92 17.28
C GLY A 77 9.67 -19.37 16.91
N LYS A 78 8.48 -19.82 17.33
CA LYS A 78 8.02 -21.18 17.10
C LYS A 78 7.69 -21.40 15.62
N CYS A 79 8.20 -22.49 15.04
CA CYS A 79 7.79 -22.93 13.71
C CYS A 79 6.38 -23.53 13.78
N LEU A 80 5.45 -22.95 13.06
CA LEU A 80 4.05 -23.38 12.98
C LEU A 80 3.76 -24.25 11.77
N GLY A 81 4.61 -24.21 10.74
CA GLY A 81 4.42 -24.94 9.50
C GLY A 81 5.47 -24.61 8.46
N PHE A 82 5.19 -25.03 7.24
CA PHE A 82 6.10 -24.83 6.10
C PHE A 82 5.32 -24.25 4.91
N HIS A 83 6.07 -23.60 4.01
CA HIS A 83 5.59 -23.07 2.74
C HIS A 83 6.59 -23.40 1.61
N ASN A 84 6.21 -23.12 0.36
CA ASN A 84 7.02 -23.42 -0.83
C ASN A 84 7.78 -22.20 -1.39
N GLY A 85 7.73 -21.07 -0.70
CA GLY A 85 8.44 -19.84 -1.07
C GLY A 85 7.79 -18.64 -0.42
N PHE A 86 8.59 -17.73 0.18
CA PHE A 86 8.06 -16.55 0.84
C PHE A 86 7.36 -15.60 -0.15
N TRP A 87 7.68 -15.65 -1.44
CA TRP A 87 7.10 -14.82 -2.51
C TRP A 87 5.64 -15.13 -2.82
N HIS A 88 5.10 -16.26 -2.34
CA HIS A 88 3.66 -16.56 -2.39
C HIS A 88 2.86 -15.80 -1.32
N TYR A 89 3.52 -15.03 -0.46
CA TYR A 89 2.90 -14.36 0.68
C TYR A 89 3.05 -12.85 0.60
N THR A 90 2.06 -12.14 1.14
CA THR A 90 2.05 -10.69 1.21
C THR A 90 1.86 -10.24 2.66
N ILE A 91 2.56 -9.19 3.08
CA ILE A 91 2.38 -8.61 4.42
C ILE A 91 0.92 -8.16 4.61
N GLY A 92 0.34 -8.56 5.74
CA GLY A 92 -1.08 -8.37 6.05
C GLY A 92 -1.99 -9.51 5.56
N GLN A 93 -1.47 -10.49 4.82
CA GLN A 93 -2.24 -11.65 4.38
C GLN A 93 -2.73 -12.48 5.56
N ARG A 94 -4.03 -12.82 5.56
CA ARG A 94 -4.67 -13.68 6.57
C ARG A 94 -5.03 -15.06 6.01
N LYS A 95 -5.55 -15.09 4.77
CA LYS A 95 -6.03 -16.33 4.14
C LYS A 95 -4.88 -17.08 3.48
N GLY A 96 -5.00 -18.40 3.35
CA GLY A 96 -4.04 -19.24 2.62
C GLY A 96 -2.76 -19.56 3.38
N LEU A 97 -2.68 -19.31 4.69
CA LEU A 97 -1.50 -19.66 5.51
C LEU A 97 -1.39 -21.17 5.77
N GLY A 98 -2.49 -21.93 5.69
CA GLY A 98 -2.50 -23.35 5.98
C GLY A 98 -2.16 -23.74 7.44
N ILE A 99 -2.28 -22.76 8.36
CA ILE A 99 -1.94 -22.91 9.78
C ILE A 99 -3.21 -22.98 10.63
N ALA A 100 -3.33 -24.01 11.46
CA ALA A 100 -4.34 -24.05 12.53
C ALA A 100 -3.78 -23.36 13.77
N TYR A 101 -4.44 -22.32 14.25
CA TYR A 101 -4.07 -21.58 15.45
C TYR A 101 -5.32 -21.13 16.22
N SER A 102 -5.17 -20.79 17.51
CA SER A 102 -6.29 -20.42 18.38
C SER A 102 -7.00 -19.11 17.97
N GLU A 103 -6.30 -18.24 17.29
CA GLU A 103 -6.80 -16.96 16.78
C GLU A 103 -6.25 -16.67 15.37
N PRO A 104 -6.87 -15.75 14.61
CA PRO A 104 -6.41 -15.44 13.27
C PRO A 104 -4.96 -14.95 13.24
N LEU A 105 -4.15 -15.54 12.35
CA LEU A 105 -2.79 -15.11 12.08
C LEU A 105 -2.70 -14.29 10.80
N TYR A 106 -1.75 -13.39 10.78
CA TYR A 106 -1.45 -12.49 9.68
C TYR A 106 0.05 -12.54 9.38
N VAL A 107 0.42 -12.43 8.12
CA VAL A 107 1.81 -12.22 7.73
C VAL A 107 2.23 -10.82 8.19
N ILE A 108 3.24 -10.75 9.05
CA ILE A 108 3.77 -9.47 9.56
C ILE A 108 5.15 -9.14 8.98
N ALA A 109 5.90 -10.16 8.53
CA ALA A 109 7.16 -9.95 7.86
C ALA A 109 7.51 -11.12 6.92
N LEU A 110 8.37 -10.84 5.96
CA LEU A 110 8.97 -11.82 5.05
C LEU A 110 10.49 -11.72 5.18
N ASP A 111 11.16 -12.82 5.50
CA ASP A 111 12.63 -12.90 5.50
C ASP A 111 13.10 -13.64 4.26
N SER A 112 13.53 -12.88 3.25
CA SER A 112 14.00 -13.44 1.98
C SER A 112 15.31 -14.21 2.10
N ARG A 113 16.17 -13.84 3.07
CA ARG A 113 17.48 -14.50 3.27
C ARG A 113 17.32 -15.89 3.87
N ARG A 114 16.41 -16.01 4.86
CA ARG A 114 16.12 -17.28 5.54
C ARG A 114 15.02 -18.08 4.86
N ASN A 115 14.32 -17.47 3.89
CA ASN A 115 13.09 -18.01 3.29
C ASN A 115 12.06 -18.33 4.38
N GLU A 116 11.75 -17.34 5.22
CA GLU A 116 10.81 -17.47 6.32
C GLU A 116 9.65 -16.49 6.18
N VAL A 117 8.44 -16.95 6.50
CA VAL A 117 7.24 -16.15 6.63
C VAL A 117 6.96 -15.94 8.11
N ILE A 118 7.03 -14.71 8.58
CA ILE A 118 6.79 -14.37 9.97
C ILE A 118 5.32 -14.01 10.13
N VAL A 119 4.64 -14.68 11.03
CA VAL A 119 3.21 -14.46 11.31
C VAL A 119 2.97 -14.01 12.74
N GLY A 120 1.91 -13.24 12.94
CA GLY A 120 1.48 -12.79 14.25
C GLY A 120 -0.03 -12.59 14.31
N THR A 121 -0.55 -12.33 15.51
CA THR A 121 -1.96 -12.01 15.70
C THR A 121 -2.30 -10.62 15.15
N GLU A 122 -3.59 -10.26 15.09
CA GLU A 122 -4.00 -8.93 14.60
C GLU A 122 -3.29 -7.78 15.35
N LYS A 123 -3.02 -7.95 16.64
CA LYS A 123 -2.34 -6.96 17.44
C LYS A 123 -0.92 -6.66 16.91
N ALA A 124 -0.21 -7.68 16.45
CA ALA A 124 1.13 -7.55 15.89
C ALA A 124 1.17 -6.87 14.50
N THR A 125 0.02 -6.65 13.87
CA THR A 125 -0.07 -5.90 12.60
C THR A 125 -0.25 -4.40 12.80
N ARG A 126 -0.42 -3.93 14.04
CA ARG A 126 -0.75 -2.54 14.35
C ARG A 126 0.51 -1.74 14.62
N GLU A 127 0.64 -0.63 13.94
CA GLU A 127 1.75 0.30 14.05
C GLU A 127 1.24 1.70 14.37
N THR A 128 1.93 2.42 15.24
CA THR A 128 1.63 3.82 15.58
C THR A 128 2.58 4.78 14.91
N THR A 129 3.73 4.29 14.45
CA THR A 129 4.75 5.09 13.78
C THR A 129 5.12 4.47 12.46
N LEU A 130 5.52 5.29 11.50
CA LEU A 130 5.94 4.86 10.17
C LEU A 130 7.06 5.79 9.69
N LEU A 131 8.08 5.20 9.04
CA LEU A 131 9.10 5.93 8.32
C LEU A 131 8.86 5.78 6.81
N ALA A 132 8.93 6.88 6.08
CA ALA A 132 8.87 6.90 4.62
C ALA A 132 10.09 7.60 4.05
N LEU A 133 10.78 6.93 3.12
CA LEU A 133 12.01 7.40 2.48
C LEU A 133 11.76 7.86 1.05
N ASN A 134 12.78 8.47 0.45
CA ASN A 134 12.76 8.97 -0.92
C ASN A 134 11.53 9.87 -1.17
N PRO A 135 11.39 10.97 -0.45
CA PRO A 135 10.19 11.79 -0.48
C PRO A 135 10.02 12.49 -1.82
N ASN A 136 8.78 12.59 -2.30
CA ASN A 136 8.35 13.52 -3.33
C ASN A 136 7.50 14.59 -2.68
N TRP A 137 8.04 15.80 -2.55
CA TRP A 137 7.33 16.97 -2.05
C TRP A 137 6.54 17.59 -3.20
N VAL A 138 5.22 17.56 -3.11
CA VAL A 138 4.34 18.09 -4.16
C VAL A 138 4.17 19.60 -4.02
N GLY A 139 4.19 20.12 -2.77
CA GLY A 139 4.22 21.55 -2.46
C GLY A 139 5.59 22.01 -1.97
N GLU A 140 5.77 23.32 -1.84
CA GLU A 140 6.98 23.92 -1.24
C GLU A 140 6.89 23.98 0.29
N GLU A 141 5.74 23.67 0.85
CA GLU A 141 5.47 23.79 2.29
C GLU A 141 6.04 22.59 3.04
N ASP A 142 6.61 22.85 4.19
CA ASP A 142 7.01 21.83 5.16
C ASP A 142 5.80 21.45 6.06
N PHE A 143 5.98 20.43 6.88
CA PHE A 143 4.98 20.09 7.88
C PHE A 143 4.89 21.18 8.96
N GLU A 144 3.67 21.54 9.33
CA GLU A 144 3.41 22.46 10.44
C GLU A 144 3.44 21.68 11.76
N GLU A 145 4.19 22.19 12.74
CA GLU A 145 4.28 21.58 14.07
C GLU A 145 2.91 21.50 14.74
N GLY A 146 2.58 20.31 15.25
CA GLY A 146 1.32 20.05 15.95
C GLY A 146 0.08 19.87 15.06
N LYS A 147 0.18 20.14 13.77
CA LYS A 147 -0.94 19.95 12.84
C LYS A 147 -1.26 18.47 12.62
N ILE A 148 -2.54 18.18 12.49
CA ILE A 148 -3.03 16.85 12.13
C ILE A 148 -3.23 16.80 10.62
N TYR A 149 -2.61 15.83 10.00
CA TYR A 149 -2.74 15.48 8.58
C TYR A 149 -3.48 14.16 8.43
N LYS A 150 -3.89 13.86 7.20
CA LYS A 150 -4.33 12.50 6.85
C LYS A 150 -3.25 11.80 6.05
N ALA A 151 -2.95 10.53 6.39
CA ALA A 151 -2.03 9.72 5.64
C ALA A 151 -2.70 8.46 5.10
N LYS A 152 -2.54 8.20 3.81
CA LYS A 152 -2.89 6.92 3.18
C LYS A 152 -1.62 6.08 3.04
N ILE A 153 -1.66 4.86 3.58
CA ILE A 153 -0.57 3.88 3.46
C ILE A 153 -0.91 2.75 2.48
N ARG A 154 -2.07 2.84 1.85
CA ARG A 154 -2.59 1.97 0.79
C ARG A 154 -3.59 2.75 -0.06
N SER A 155 -3.73 2.38 -1.32
CA SER A 155 -4.69 3.01 -2.24
C SER A 155 -6.14 2.91 -1.76
N THR A 156 -6.51 1.81 -1.09
CA THR A 156 -7.85 1.56 -0.57
C THR A 156 -8.13 2.20 0.80
N SER A 157 -7.10 2.78 1.47
CA SER A 157 -7.26 3.48 2.74
C SER A 157 -8.06 4.78 2.56
N ARG A 158 -8.89 5.09 3.56
CA ARG A 158 -9.58 6.40 3.63
C ARG A 158 -8.67 7.53 4.11
N GLY A 159 -7.47 7.18 4.59
CA GLY A 159 -6.54 8.08 5.27
C GLY A 159 -6.78 8.11 6.77
N GLU A 160 -5.71 7.97 7.53
CA GLU A 160 -5.70 7.96 8.99
C GLU A 160 -5.10 9.26 9.51
N ASP A 161 -5.60 9.75 10.63
CA ASP A 161 -5.10 10.98 11.26
C ASP A 161 -3.71 10.73 11.85
N CYS A 162 -2.78 11.61 11.53
CA CYS A 162 -1.39 11.52 11.97
C CYS A 162 -0.75 12.90 12.17
N ARG A 163 0.35 12.93 12.93
CA ARG A 163 1.34 13.99 12.87
C ARG A 163 2.46 13.57 11.93
N ALA A 164 3.02 14.51 11.20
CA ALA A 164 4.07 14.26 10.25
C ALA A 164 5.30 15.11 10.60
N PHE A 165 6.49 14.50 10.48
CA PHE A 165 7.75 15.13 10.82
C PHE A 165 8.77 14.88 9.70
N ARG A 166 9.49 15.92 9.30
CA ARG A 166 10.55 15.79 8.33
C ARG A 166 11.75 15.07 8.93
N THR A 167 12.37 14.20 8.15
CA THR A 167 13.63 13.52 8.49
C THR A 167 14.66 13.82 7.42
N PRO A 168 15.98 13.57 7.64
CA PRO A 168 17.01 13.84 6.63
C PRO A 168 16.74 13.18 5.27
N ASP A 169 16.24 11.95 5.27
CA ASP A 169 16.06 11.13 4.06
C ASP A 169 14.59 10.94 3.66
N GLY A 170 13.65 11.59 4.38
CA GLY A 170 12.23 11.41 4.13
C GLY A 170 11.34 12.11 5.13
N PHE A 171 10.39 11.37 5.69
CA PHE A 171 9.51 11.83 6.75
C PHE A 171 9.03 10.65 7.63
N SER A 172 8.68 10.97 8.87
CA SER A 172 8.01 10.03 9.78
C SER A 172 6.58 10.45 10.04
N LEU A 173 5.72 9.46 10.30
CA LEU A 173 4.33 9.65 10.68
C LEU A 173 4.08 9.05 12.05
N GLU A 174 3.37 9.79 12.92
CA GLU A 174 2.84 9.31 14.18
C GLU A 174 1.31 9.29 14.07
N PHE A 175 0.74 8.11 13.99
CA PHE A 175 -0.71 7.93 13.86
C PHE A 175 -1.41 8.15 15.19
N ILE A 176 -2.54 8.87 15.18
CA ILE A 176 -3.39 9.07 16.36
C ILE A 176 -4.02 7.75 16.82
N SER A 177 -4.35 6.89 15.87
CA SER A 177 -4.82 5.53 16.14
C SER A 177 -3.96 4.52 15.37
N PRO A 178 -3.65 3.35 15.96
CA PRO A 178 -2.80 2.38 15.29
C PRO A 178 -3.33 1.96 13.91
N VAL A 179 -2.50 2.02 12.89
CA VAL A 179 -2.79 1.56 11.53
C VAL A 179 -2.46 0.08 11.37
N LYS A 180 -3.13 -0.58 10.43
CA LYS A 180 -2.90 -2.01 10.14
C LYS A 180 -1.94 -2.18 8.98
N ALA A 181 -0.92 -3.02 9.21
CA ALA A 181 -0.06 -3.61 8.18
C ALA A 181 0.49 -2.56 7.19
N ALA A 182 1.23 -1.58 7.71
CA ALA A 182 2.10 -0.77 6.87
C ALA A 182 3.04 -1.71 6.11
N THR A 183 3.00 -1.65 4.79
CA THR A 183 3.73 -2.59 3.95
C THR A 183 4.94 -1.91 3.35
N PRO A 184 6.17 -2.32 3.70
CA PRO A 184 7.39 -1.79 3.09
C PRO A 184 7.34 -1.88 1.56
N GLY A 185 7.84 -0.86 0.88
CA GLY A 185 7.79 -0.74 -0.57
C GLY A 185 6.51 -0.09 -1.13
N GLN A 186 5.43 0.00 -0.34
CA GLN A 186 4.27 0.81 -0.72
C GLN A 186 4.49 2.29 -0.43
N SER A 187 3.64 3.15 -0.99
CA SER A 187 3.69 4.58 -0.72
C SER A 187 2.96 4.94 0.57
N ALA A 188 3.57 5.83 1.37
CA ALA A 188 2.85 6.66 2.32
C ALA A 188 2.59 8.01 1.66
N VAL A 189 1.33 8.46 1.64
CA VAL A 189 0.92 9.73 1.03
C VAL A 189 0.23 10.58 2.07
N VAL A 190 0.75 11.79 2.27
CA VAL A 190 0.26 12.75 3.27
C VAL A 190 -0.61 13.79 2.59
N TYR A 191 -1.77 14.06 3.19
CA TYR A 191 -2.78 14.99 2.71
C TYR A 191 -3.08 16.08 3.75
N ASP A 192 -3.30 17.27 3.26
CA ASP A 192 -3.91 18.38 3.97
C ASP A 192 -5.23 18.75 3.29
N GLY A 193 -6.35 18.29 3.86
CA GLY A 193 -7.63 18.31 3.15
C GLY A 193 -7.56 17.48 1.85
N ASP A 194 -7.82 18.13 0.73
CA ASP A 194 -7.78 17.51 -0.60
C ASP A 194 -6.42 17.65 -1.30
N ARG A 195 -5.44 18.30 -0.65
CA ARG A 195 -4.10 18.51 -1.21
C ARG A 195 -3.16 17.38 -0.79
N VAL A 196 -2.43 16.83 -1.77
CA VAL A 196 -1.24 16.01 -1.49
C VAL A 196 -0.08 16.93 -1.10
N ILE A 197 0.46 16.73 0.10
CA ILE A 197 1.64 17.45 0.60
C ILE A 197 2.91 16.76 0.13
N CYS A 198 3.03 15.47 0.45
CA CYS A 198 4.15 14.66 0.02
C CYS A 198 3.79 13.19 -0.07
N SER A 199 4.67 12.43 -0.67
CA SER A 199 4.67 10.96 -0.63
C SER A 199 6.07 10.42 -0.45
N GLY A 200 6.19 9.21 0.10
CA GLY A 200 7.46 8.50 0.26
C GLY A 200 7.25 7.00 0.22
N VAL A 201 8.31 6.24 0.08
CA VAL A 201 8.27 4.77 0.12
C VAL A 201 8.34 4.33 1.58
N ILE A 202 7.36 3.53 2.01
CA ILE A 202 7.31 2.98 3.37
C ILE A 202 8.55 2.11 3.58
N GLU A 203 9.29 2.42 4.63
CA GLU A 203 10.42 1.63 5.12
C GLU A 203 9.99 0.86 6.36
N ARG A 204 10.62 -0.26 6.60
CA ARG A 204 10.38 -1.03 7.82
C ARG A 204 11.06 -0.31 8.99
N ALA A 205 10.32 -0.01 10.05
CA ALA A 205 10.93 0.36 11.32
C ALA A 205 11.78 -0.83 11.82
N GLU A 206 13.06 -0.59 12.08
CA GLU A 206 13.96 -1.57 12.70
C GLU A 206 13.60 -1.86 14.16
#